data_e7ed73c21e8319ff00b244c0c39e804d
#
_entry.id   e7ed73c21e8319ff00b244c0c39e804d
#
_cell.length_a   1.000
_cell.length_b   1.000
_cell.length_c   1.000
_cell.angle_alpha   90.00
_cell.angle_beta   90.00
_cell.angle_gamma   90.00
#
_symmetry.space_group_name_H-M   'P 1'
#
loop_
_entity.id
_entity.type
_entity.pdbx_description
1 polymer ?
#
loop_
_entity_poly.entity_id
_entity_poly.type
_entity_poly.pdbx_seq_one_letter_code
_entity_poly.pdbx_strand_id
1 'polypeptide(L)'
;EVYTDGRGVVLSKIFDLNIEDVLENWEPYHAIREVIANALDEQLISGTADIEISQGEAGWHIRDFGRGIQIEHFTMNENPEKLDSKDGVIGKFGVGLKDALATFNRNGISPEIRSVHGTYTVAAHSKHGFEDISTLHVEYDDTPNDMEGTDVYLVGATESQVSDAKDLFLKFSDTRVVE
;
A
#
# COMPACT_ATOMS: atom_id res chain seq x y z
N GLU A 1 -14.44 9.60 9.59
CA GLU A 1 -15.42 10.66 9.31
C GLU A 1 -16.04 10.44 7.94
N VAL A 2 -17.33 10.74 7.80
CA VAL A 2 -18.05 10.63 6.53
C VAL A 2 -18.28 12.03 6.00
N TYR A 3 -17.77 12.34 4.82
CA TYR A 3 -18.01 13.61 4.15
C TYR A 3 -19.15 13.45 3.16
N THR A 4 -20.14 14.34 3.25
CA THR A 4 -21.27 14.38 2.32
C THR A 4 -21.24 15.67 1.53
N ASP A 5 -21.65 15.62 0.26
CA ASP A 5 -21.97 16.83 -0.48
C ASP A 5 -23.26 17.46 0.08
N GLY A 6 -23.55 18.71 -0.32
CA GLY A 6 -24.75 19.42 0.13
C GLY A 6 -26.09 18.74 -0.23
N ARG A 7 -26.06 17.60 -0.90
CA ARG A 7 -27.22 16.77 -1.27
C ARG A 7 -27.30 15.47 -0.48
N GLY A 8 -26.38 15.29 0.50
CA GLY A 8 -26.34 14.10 1.36
C GLY A 8 -25.66 12.87 0.71
N VAL A 9 -25.01 13.04 -0.43
CA VAL A 9 -24.25 11.97 -1.06
C VAL A 9 -22.90 11.81 -0.33
N VAL A 10 -22.59 10.60 0.12
CA VAL A 10 -21.29 10.27 0.72
C VAL A 10 -20.21 10.40 -0.34
N LEU A 11 -19.32 11.40 -0.20
CA LEU A 11 -18.23 11.65 -1.15
C LEU A 11 -17.00 10.81 -0.84
N SER A 12 -16.64 10.70 0.43
CA SER A 12 -15.53 9.87 0.87
C SER A 12 -15.63 9.54 2.36
N LYS A 13 -14.96 8.49 2.76
CA LYS A 13 -14.74 8.13 4.15
C LYS A 13 -13.28 8.34 4.49
N ILE A 14 -12.99 8.78 5.71
CA ILE A 14 -11.64 9.05 6.18
C ILE A 14 -11.35 8.21 7.41
N PHE A 15 -10.19 7.58 7.41
CA PHE A 15 -9.66 6.82 8.52
C PHE A 15 -8.29 7.36 8.94
N ASP A 16 -8.12 7.69 10.23
CA ASP A 16 -6.84 8.14 10.80
C ASP A 16 -5.94 6.94 11.09
N LEU A 17 -4.76 6.91 10.47
CA LEU A 17 -3.76 5.88 10.70
C LEU A 17 -3.02 6.03 12.03
N ASN A 18 -3.21 7.15 12.75
CA ASN A 18 -2.52 7.51 13.98
C ASN A 18 -0.97 7.49 13.84
N ILE A 19 -0.47 7.84 12.67
CA ILE A 19 0.95 7.97 12.41
C ILE A 19 1.28 9.45 12.28
N GLU A 20 2.12 9.94 13.17
CA GLU A 20 2.89 11.14 12.95
C GLU A 20 4.07 10.77 12.05
N ASP A 21 4.48 11.68 11.17
CA ASP A 21 5.53 11.46 10.17
C ASP A 21 6.92 11.32 10.85
N VAL A 22 7.18 10.20 11.51
CA VAL A 22 8.31 10.03 12.45
C VAL A 22 9.37 9.03 12.00
N LEU A 23 9.19 8.30 10.88
CA LEU A 23 10.19 7.32 10.45
C LEU A 23 11.27 7.96 9.58
N GLU A 24 12.26 8.56 10.23
CA GLU A 24 13.37 9.27 9.58
C GLU A 24 14.33 8.37 8.78
N ASN A 25 14.28 7.05 8.98
CA ASN A 25 15.32 6.13 8.49
C ASN A 25 14.92 5.30 7.26
N TRP A 26 13.69 5.42 6.79
CA TRP A 26 13.25 4.68 5.61
C TRP A 26 13.42 5.52 4.33
N GLU A 27 14.13 4.95 3.39
CA GLU A 27 14.19 5.44 2.01
C GLU A 27 12.99 4.97 1.21
N PRO A 28 12.60 5.65 0.11
CA PRO A 28 11.47 5.24 -0.72
C PRO A 28 11.49 3.78 -1.16
N TYR A 29 12.66 3.22 -1.48
CA TYR A 29 12.78 1.83 -1.90
C TYR A 29 12.42 0.84 -0.79
N HIS A 30 12.61 1.17 0.49
CA HIS A 30 12.15 0.34 1.60
C HIS A 30 10.62 0.27 1.65
N ALA A 31 9.95 1.40 1.42
CA ALA A 31 8.49 1.46 1.37
C ALA A 31 7.93 0.68 0.16
N ILE A 32 8.57 0.81 -1.00
CA ILE A 32 8.20 0.04 -2.21
C ILE A 32 8.41 -1.46 -1.97
N ARG A 33 9.49 -1.84 -1.29
CA ARG A 33 9.73 -3.22 -0.89
C ARG A 33 8.57 -3.79 -0.07
N GLU A 34 8.03 -3.04 0.87
CA GLU A 34 6.87 -3.50 1.66
C GLU A 34 5.63 -3.73 0.79
N VAL A 35 5.38 -2.85 -0.18
CA VAL A 35 4.28 -3.03 -1.12
C VAL A 35 4.48 -4.29 -1.98
N ILE A 36 5.69 -4.51 -2.50
CA ILE A 36 6.03 -5.71 -3.27
C ILE A 36 5.89 -6.97 -2.40
N ALA A 37 6.39 -6.95 -1.16
CA ALA A 37 6.29 -8.07 -0.23
C ALA A 37 4.82 -8.44 0.04
N ASN A 38 3.96 -7.45 0.26
CA ASN A 38 2.53 -7.68 0.45
C ASN A 38 1.87 -8.29 -0.79
N ALA A 39 2.23 -7.84 -1.99
CA ALA A 39 1.71 -8.39 -3.24
C ALA A 39 2.16 -9.86 -3.45
N LEU A 40 3.42 -10.17 -3.16
CA LEU A 40 3.95 -11.54 -3.22
C LEU A 40 3.31 -12.47 -2.19
N ASP A 41 3.09 -11.98 -0.98
CA ASP A 41 2.42 -12.74 0.07
C ASP A 41 0.97 -13.04 -0.33
N GLU A 42 0.26 -12.07 -0.89
CA GLU A 42 -1.10 -12.25 -1.37
C GLU A 42 -1.17 -13.25 -2.52
N GLN A 43 -0.23 -13.19 -3.46
CA GLN A 43 -0.09 -14.17 -4.53
C GLN A 43 0.08 -15.59 -3.96
N LEU A 44 0.94 -15.75 -2.96
CA LEU A 44 1.20 -17.04 -2.33
C LEU A 44 -0.02 -17.58 -1.58
N ILE A 45 -0.65 -16.74 -0.76
CA ILE A 45 -1.82 -17.13 0.05
C ILE A 45 -3.00 -17.49 -0.83
N SER A 46 -3.25 -16.72 -1.88
CA SER A 46 -4.40 -16.89 -2.78
C SER A 46 -4.14 -17.88 -3.92
N GLY A 47 -2.90 -18.28 -4.15
CA GLY A 47 -2.52 -19.20 -5.23
C GLY A 47 -2.84 -18.62 -6.62
N THR A 48 -2.66 -17.34 -6.83
CA THR A 48 -3.04 -16.61 -8.05
C THR A 48 -1.87 -16.41 -9.00
N ALA A 49 -2.13 -15.73 -10.13
CA ALA A 49 -1.12 -15.36 -11.10
C ALA A 49 -0.01 -14.49 -10.48
N ASP A 50 1.13 -14.44 -11.14
CA ASP A 50 2.27 -13.63 -10.73
C ASP A 50 1.92 -12.15 -10.65
N ILE A 51 2.49 -11.47 -9.66
CA ILE A 51 2.37 -10.02 -9.54
C ILE A 51 2.97 -9.32 -10.77
N GLU A 52 2.43 -8.16 -11.08
CA GLU A 52 2.92 -7.30 -12.15
C GLU A 52 3.49 -6.00 -11.58
N ILE A 53 4.69 -5.63 -12.01
CA ILE A 53 5.31 -4.34 -11.71
C ILE A 53 5.51 -3.63 -13.04
N SER A 54 4.81 -2.52 -13.25
CA SER A 54 4.78 -1.83 -14.53
C SER A 54 4.83 -0.31 -14.39
N GLN A 55 5.40 0.37 -15.38
CA GLN A 55 5.44 1.81 -15.44
C GLN A 55 4.12 2.37 -15.95
N GLY A 56 3.58 3.38 -15.23
CA GLY A 56 2.45 4.20 -15.64
C GLY A 56 2.90 5.59 -16.12
N GLU A 57 1.94 6.46 -16.43
CA GLU A 57 2.23 7.81 -16.92
C GLU A 57 2.93 8.70 -15.87
N ALA A 58 2.58 8.54 -14.61
CA ALA A 58 3.05 9.40 -13.51
C ALA A 58 3.77 8.64 -12.39
N GLY A 59 4.05 7.36 -12.55
CA GLY A 59 4.67 6.52 -11.53
C GLY A 59 4.67 5.06 -11.90
N TRP A 60 4.57 4.19 -10.90
CA TRP A 60 4.69 2.75 -11.04
C TRP A 60 3.54 2.01 -10.39
N HIS A 61 3.07 0.97 -11.06
CA HIS A 61 2.06 0.04 -10.57
C HIS A 61 2.71 -1.21 -9.98
N ILE A 62 2.19 -1.64 -8.84
CA ILE A 62 2.46 -2.95 -8.24
C ILE A 62 1.11 -3.63 -8.06
N ARG A 63 0.86 -4.70 -8.80
CA ARG A 63 -0.43 -5.35 -8.86
C ARG A 63 -0.35 -6.83 -8.48
N ASP A 64 -1.22 -7.24 -7.60
CA ASP A 64 -1.55 -8.64 -7.37
C ASP A 64 -2.95 -8.97 -7.91
N PHE A 65 -3.25 -10.27 -7.99
CA PHE A 65 -4.53 -10.79 -8.48
C PHE A 65 -5.25 -11.61 -7.40
N GLY A 66 -4.98 -11.32 -6.14
CA GLY A 66 -5.54 -12.02 -5.00
C GLY A 66 -6.92 -11.51 -4.58
N ARG A 67 -7.16 -11.53 -3.27
CA ARG A 67 -8.47 -11.23 -2.67
C ARG A 67 -8.83 -9.74 -2.70
N GLY A 68 -7.86 -8.87 -2.87
CA GLY A 68 -8.00 -7.43 -2.81
C GLY A 68 -7.94 -6.85 -1.40
N ILE A 69 -7.27 -5.71 -1.26
CA ILE A 69 -7.18 -4.99 0.00
C ILE A 69 -8.53 -4.41 0.39
N GLN A 70 -8.81 -4.41 1.68
CA GLN A 70 -9.99 -3.80 2.30
C GLN A 70 -9.55 -2.76 3.33
N ILE A 71 -10.49 -1.89 3.76
CA ILE A 71 -10.18 -0.86 4.75
C ILE A 71 -9.67 -1.44 6.07
N GLU A 72 -10.14 -2.60 6.47
CA GLU A 72 -9.72 -3.30 7.68
C GLU A 72 -8.22 -3.61 7.69
N HIS A 73 -7.61 -3.80 6.52
CA HIS A 73 -6.16 -4.04 6.41
C HIS A 73 -5.32 -2.80 6.80
N PHE A 74 -5.88 -1.60 6.71
CA PHE A 74 -5.25 -0.37 7.19
C PHE A 74 -5.45 -0.15 8.69
N THR A 75 -6.41 -0.81 9.30
CA THR A 75 -6.77 -0.64 10.72
C THR A 75 -6.08 -1.65 11.62
N MET A 76 -5.62 -2.78 11.08
CA MET A 76 -5.03 -3.89 11.84
C MET A 76 -3.52 -3.70 11.98
N ASN A 77 -3.01 -3.88 13.21
CA ASN A 77 -1.58 -3.89 13.45
C ASN A 77 -0.91 -5.18 12.97
N GLU A 78 -1.65 -6.30 12.96
CA GLU A 78 -1.18 -7.60 12.50
C GLU A 78 -2.33 -8.34 11.80
N ASN A 79 -2.03 -9.03 10.70
CA ASN A 79 -2.98 -9.94 10.07
C ASN A 79 -2.85 -11.33 10.69
N PRO A 80 -3.90 -11.85 11.39
CA PRO A 80 -3.84 -13.17 12.03
C PRO A 80 -3.56 -14.32 11.05
N GLU A 81 -4.05 -14.23 9.81
CA GLU A 81 -3.84 -15.24 8.78
C GLU A 81 -2.36 -15.41 8.41
N LYS A 82 -1.59 -14.30 8.46
CA LYS A 82 -0.15 -14.33 8.20
C LYS A 82 0.65 -14.89 9.38
N LEU A 83 0.15 -14.72 10.60
CA LEU A 83 0.78 -15.28 11.79
C LEU A 83 0.66 -16.82 11.86
N ASP A 84 -0.44 -17.36 11.35
CA ASP A 84 -0.72 -18.80 11.36
C ASP A 84 -0.22 -19.53 10.11
N SER A 85 0.17 -18.82 9.04
CA SER A 85 0.67 -19.46 7.82
C SER A 85 2.10 -19.96 8.02
N LYS A 86 2.29 -21.27 7.89
CA LYS A 86 3.60 -21.92 7.89
C LYS A 86 4.35 -21.78 6.56
N ASP A 87 3.78 -21.08 5.59
CA ASP A 87 4.16 -21.12 4.18
C ASP A 87 5.05 -19.94 3.73
N GLY A 88 5.95 -19.48 4.57
CA GLY A 88 7.03 -18.57 4.14
C GLY A 88 6.58 -17.16 3.75
N VAL A 89 5.57 -16.63 4.41
CA VAL A 89 5.08 -15.25 4.22
C VAL A 89 6.17 -14.23 4.56
N ILE A 90 6.45 -13.33 3.64
CA ILE A 90 7.60 -12.41 3.69
C ILE A 90 7.33 -11.19 4.57
N GLY A 91 6.08 -10.74 4.68
CA GLY A 91 5.72 -9.53 5.41
C GLY A 91 4.55 -9.70 6.38
N LYS A 92 4.47 -8.80 7.34
CA LYS A 92 3.30 -8.66 8.23
C LYS A 92 2.41 -7.54 7.73
N PHE A 93 1.19 -7.87 7.31
CA PHE A 93 0.23 -6.87 6.86
C PHE A 93 -0.10 -5.89 8.01
N GLY A 94 -0.19 -4.63 7.70
CA GLY A 94 -0.63 -3.58 8.61
C GLY A 94 0.51 -2.73 9.16
N VAL A 95 1.50 -3.28 9.86
CA VAL A 95 2.60 -2.49 10.42
C VAL A 95 3.49 -1.94 9.30
N GLY A 96 4.00 -2.80 8.43
CA GLY A 96 4.88 -2.40 7.34
C GLY A 96 4.17 -1.49 6.32
N LEU A 97 2.88 -1.73 6.04
CA LEU A 97 2.11 -0.88 5.12
C LEU A 97 1.96 0.55 5.66
N LYS A 98 1.64 0.72 6.94
CA LYS A 98 1.53 2.05 7.54
C LYS A 98 2.85 2.81 7.47
N ASP A 99 3.95 2.16 7.79
CA ASP A 99 5.29 2.74 7.70
C ASP A 99 5.66 3.11 6.26
N ALA A 100 5.27 2.26 5.31
CA ALA A 100 5.44 2.54 3.88
C ALA A 100 4.65 3.79 3.45
N LEU A 101 3.39 3.91 3.85
CA LEU A 101 2.55 5.06 3.51
C LEU A 101 3.11 6.36 4.09
N ALA A 102 3.61 6.35 5.33
CA ALA A 102 4.28 7.50 5.94
C ALA A 102 5.54 7.89 5.17
N THR A 103 6.35 6.91 4.76
CA THR A 103 7.57 7.13 3.98
C THR A 103 7.25 7.72 2.61
N PHE A 104 6.23 7.24 1.92
CA PHE A 104 5.79 7.80 0.64
C PHE A 104 5.36 9.26 0.79
N ASN A 105 4.54 9.56 1.79
CA ASN A 105 4.10 10.93 2.04
C ASN A 105 5.27 11.89 2.27
N ARG A 106 6.25 11.50 3.08
CA ARG A 106 7.46 12.30 3.35
C ARG A 106 8.29 12.57 2.09
N ASN A 107 8.28 11.66 1.12
CA ASN A 107 9.07 11.74 -0.10
C ASN A 107 8.28 12.23 -1.32
N GLY A 108 7.06 12.74 -1.13
CA GLY A 108 6.25 13.27 -2.21
C GLY A 108 5.70 12.21 -3.18
N ILE A 109 5.65 10.95 -2.76
CA ILE A 109 5.02 9.87 -3.50
C ILE A 109 3.59 9.69 -3.00
N SER A 110 2.63 9.70 -3.91
CA SER A 110 1.20 9.62 -3.61
C SER A 110 0.65 8.26 -4.01
N PRO A 111 0.41 7.33 -3.06
CA PRO A 111 -0.21 6.06 -3.37
C PRO A 111 -1.69 6.22 -3.74
N GLU A 112 -2.07 5.63 -4.86
CA GLU A 112 -3.47 5.41 -5.24
C GLU A 112 -3.70 3.90 -5.27
N ILE A 113 -4.51 3.40 -4.36
CA ILE A 113 -4.72 1.98 -4.17
C ILE A 113 -6.12 1.62 -4.64
N ARG A 114 -6.23 0.67 -5.56
CA ARG A 114 -7.51 0.18 -6.05
C ARG A 114 -7.59 -1.33 -5.85
N SER A 115 -8.74 -1.78 -5.39
CA SER A 115 -9.05 -3.20 -5.31
C SER A 115 -10.49 -3.46 -5.72
N VAL A 116 -10.88 -4.72 -5.80
CA VAL A 116 -12.28 -5.11 -5.98
C VAL A 116 -13.20 -4.50 -4.91
N HIS A 117 -12.69 -4.20 -3.72
CA HIS A 117 -13.46 -3.69 -2.58
C HIS A 117 -13.56 -2.17 -2.50
N GLY A 118 -12.76 -1.43 -3.25
CA GLY A 118 -12.80 0.02 -3.22
C GLY A 118 -11.54 0.72 -3.72
N THR A 119 -11.49 2.02 -3.50
CA THR A 119 -10.38 2.89 -3.88
C THR A 119 -9.92 3.67 -2.65
N TYR A 120 -8.59 3.73 -2.45
CA TYR A 120 -7.96 4.28 -1.26
C TYR A 120 -6.85 5.25 -1.66
N THR A 121 -6.85 6.43 -1.05
CA THR A 121 -5.77 7.42 -1.17
C THR A 121 -5.30 7.86 0.20
N VAL A 122 -4.09 8.38 0.30
CA VAL A 122 -3.50 8.78 1.57
C VAL A 122 -3.23 10.27 1.56
N ALA A 123 -3.67 10.96 2.61
CA ALA A 123 -3.44 12.39 2.79
C ALA A 123 -3.19 12.72 4.26
N ALA A 124 -2.45 13.81 4.49
CA ALA A 124 -2.26 14.34 5.83
C ALA A 124 -3.43 15.27 6.18
N HIS A 125 -4.05 15.03 7.34
CA HIS A 125 -5.12 15.86 7.90
C HIS A 125 -4.85 16.18 9.36
N SER A 126 -5.44 17.28 9.85
CA SER A 126 -5.43 17.58 11.28
C SER A 126 -6.12 16.47 12.06
N LYS A 127 -5.51 16.04 13.16
CA LYS A 127 -6.09 15.03 14.04
C LYS A 127 -7.36 15.57 14.69
N HIS A 128 -8.44 14.79 14.65
CA HIS A 128 -9.72 15.18 15.25
C HIS A 128 -9.55 15.57 16.72
N GLY A 129 -9.92 16.81 17.08
CA GLY A 129 -9.75 17.37 18.42
C GLY A 129 -8.39 17.98 18.74
N PHE A 130 -7.42 17.93 17.78
CA PHE A 130 -6.08 18.48 17.94
C PHE A 130 -5.66 19.19 16.63
N GLU A 131 -6.04 20.44 16.47
CA GLU A 131 -5.79 21.19 15.22
C GLU A 131 -4.31 21.38 14.89
N ASP A 132 -3.44 21.33 15.90
CA ASP A 132 -1.99 21.48 15.76
C ASP A 132 -1.24 20.19 15.38
N ILE A 133 -1.94 19.05 15.40
CA ILE A 133 -1.36 17.73 15.09
C ILE A 133 -1.89 17.25 13.75
N SER A 134 -0.99 17.02 12.79
CA SER A 134 -1.32 16.41 11.52
C SER A 134 -0.93 14.95 11.53
N THR A 135 -1.87 14.07 11.16
CA THR A 135 -1.65 12.64 11.00
C THR A 135 -2.05 12.19 9.61
N LEU A 136 -1.51 11.04 9.17
CA LEU A 136 -1.92 10.43 7.92
C LEU A 136 -3.30 9.81 8.04
N HIS A 137 -4.13 10.08 7.03
CA HIS A 137 -5.45 9.51 6.87
C HIS A 137 -5.55 8.74 5.57
N VAL A 138 -6.28 7.64 5.59
CA VAL A 138 -6.77 6.99 4.37
C VAL A 138 -8.12 7.59 4.03
N GLU A 139 -8.22 8.20 2.86
CA GLU A 139 -9.48 8.56 2.24
C GLU A 139 -9.92 7.41 1.35
N TYR A 140 -11.13 6.91 1.51
CA TYR A 140 -11.57 5.76 0.76
C TYR A 140 -13.02 5.82 0.31
N ASP A 141 -13.25 5.20 -0.83
CA ASP A 141 -14.55 4.93 -1.41
C ASP A 141 -14.71 3.41 -1.49
N ASP A 142 -15.72 2.86 -0.86
CA ASP A 142 -16.01 1.43 -0.80
C ASP A 142 -16.88 0.93 -1.98
N THR A 143 -17.01 1.74 -3.03
CA THR A 143 -17.62 1.30 -4.29
C THR A 143 -16.73 0.24 -4.95
N PRO A 144 -17.25 -0.96 -5.20
CA PRO A 144 -16.47 -2.02 -5.85
C PRO A 144 -15.95 -1.61 -7.23
N ASN A 145 -14.72 -1.99 -7.52
CA ASN A 145 -14.14 -1.86 -8.86
C ASN A 145 -14.27 -3.20 -9.61
N ASP A 146 -14.42 -3.11 -10.94
CA ASP A 146 -14.42 -4.29 -11.82
C ASP A 146 -12.96 -4.73 -12.07
N MET A 147 -12.39 -5.40 -11.07
CA MET A 147 -11.02 -5.91 -11.11
C MET A 147 -10.83 -7.03 -10.08
N GLU A 148 -9.79 -7.82 -10.26
CA GLU A 148 -9.31 -8.77 -9.25
C GLU A 148 -8.08 -8.21 -8.54
N GLY A 149 -7.91 -8.58 -7.26
CA GLY A 149 -6.74 -8.23 -6.47
C GLY A 149 -6.61 -6.76 -6.13
N THR A 150 -5.38 -6.33 -5.98
CA THR A 150 -5.01 -4.97 -5.61
C THR A 150 -4.02 -4.38 -6.60
N ASP A 151 -4.25 -3.14 -7.00
CA ASP A 151 -3.30 -2.32 -7.75
C ASP A 151 -2.86 -1.15 -6.88
N VAL A 152 -1.57 -1.08 -6.58
CA VAL A 152 -0.96 0.06 -5.89
C VAL A 152 -0.23 0.89 -6.93
N TYR A 153 -0.78 2.06 -7.23
CA TYR A 153 -0.16 3.02 -8.14
C TYR A 153 0.60 4.08 -7.33
N LEU A 154 1.92 4.04 -7.42
CA LEU A 154 2.82 4.95 -6.71
C LEU A 154 3.14 6.14 -7.60
N VAL A 155 2.29 7.17 -7.54
CA VAL A 155 2.46 8.42 -8.29
C VAL A 155 3.68 9.18 -7.75
N GLY A 156 4.63 9.46 -8.62
CA GLY A 156 5.90 10.11 -8.26
C GLY A 156 7.07 9.16 -7.97
N ALA A 157 6.83 7.83 -7.90
CA ALA A 157 7.92 6.87 -7.79
C ALA A 157 8.77 6.83 -9.06
N THR A 158 10.08 6.72 -8.90
CA THR A 158 11.05 6.66 -9.99
C THR A 158 11.44 5.23 -10.33
N GLU A 159 11.93 5.02 -11.55
CA GLU A 159 12.47 3.73 -11.98
C GLU A 159 13.61 3.24 -11.07
N SER A 160 14.51 4.13 -10.67
CA SER A 160 15.61 3.81 -9.76
C SER A 160 15.12 3.31 -8.41
N GLN A 161 14.12 3.95 -7.81
CA GLN A 161 13.53 3.54 -6.55
C GLN A 161 12.86 2.16 -6.64
N VAL A 162 12.15 1.90 -7.72
CA VAL A 162 11.51 0.60 -7.96
C VAL A 162 12.54 -0.49 -8.23
N SER A 163 13.57 -0.19 -9.02
CA SER A 163 14.68 -1.13 -9.28
C SER A 163 15.41 -1.51 -7.99
N ASP A 164 15.76 -0.55 -7.15
CA ASP A 164 16.42 -0.80 -5.87
C ASP A 164 15.55 -1.67 -4.95
N ALA A 165 14.24 -1.47 -4.95
CA ALA A 165 13.31 -2.29 -4.19
C ALA A 165 13.24 -3.73 -4.72
N LYS A 166 13.19 -3.91 -6.04
CA LYS A 166 13.16 -5.23 -6.69
C LYS A 166 14.42 -6.04 -6.41
N ASP A 167 15.58 -5.39 -6.35
CA ASP A 167 16.87 -6.03 -6.09
C ASP A 167 16.96 -6.68 -4.70
N LEU A 168 16.06 -6.33 -3.78
CA LEU A 168 15.95 -6.97 -2.48
C LEU A 168 15.23 -8.33 -2.51
N PHE A 169 14.69 -8.73 -3.66
CA PHE A 169 14.00 -10.01 -3.83
C PHE A 169 14.73 -10.90 -4.83
N LEU A 170 15.01 -12.14 -4.44
CA LEU A 170 15.65 -13.13 -5.32
C LEU A 170 14.85 -13.38 -6.62
N LYS A 171 13.53 -13.28 -6.55
CA LYS A 171 12.63 -13.45 -7.71
C LYS A 171 12.94 -12.48 -8.85
N PHE A 172 13.40 -11.28 -8.55
CA PHE A 172 13.64 -10.21 -9.52
C PHE A 172 15.15 -9.94 -9.74
N SER A 173 16.03 -10.54 -8.92
CA SER A 173 17.46 -10.41 -9.13
C SER A 173 17.88 -11.22 -10.36
N ASP A 174 18.54 -10.58 -11.31
CA ASP A 174 19.28 -11.28 -12.39
C ASP A 174 20.43 -12.07 -11.75
N THR A 175 20.15 -13.27 -11.26
CA THR A 175 21.18 -14.24 -10.94
C THR A 175 21.78 -14.72 -12.28
N ARG A 176 22.67 -13.94 -12.85
CA ARG A 176 23.69 -14.49 -13.75
C ARG A 176 24.57 -15.39 -12.88
N VAL A 177 24.26 -16.67 -12.91
CA VAL A 177 25.20 -17.68 -12.45
C VAL A 177 26.41 -17.52 -13.34
N VAL A 178 27.48 -16.93 -12.79
CA VAL A 178 28.80 -16.97 -13.43
C VAL A 178 29.29 -18.38 -13.15
N GLU A 179 29.25 -19.25 -14.19
CA GLU A 179 29.96 -20.50 -14.20
C GLU A 179 31.49 -20.27 -14.16
#